data_c24e537deb33e5442ef126a394bd4e5b
#
_entry.id   c24e537deb33e5442ef126a394bd4e5b
#
_cell.length_a   1.000
_cell.length_b   1.000
_cell.length_c   1.000
_cell.angle_alpha   90.00
_cell.angle_beta   90.00
_cell.angle_gamma   90.00
#
_symmetry.space_group_name_H-M   'P 1'
#
loop_
_entity.id
_entity.type
_entity.pdbx_description
1 polymer ?
#
loop_
_entity_poly.entity_id
_entity_poly.type
_entity_poly.pdbx_seq_one_letter_code
_entity_poly.pdbx_strand_id
1 'polypeptide(L)'
;MLVADDEIVKVHVHTNHPGQAIEKALTFGALSRMKIDNMREEHQEKLIKDAEKIAKEQAEQEEKEEAAQPPKEVGFISVSVGKGMTEIFKELGVDYLIEGGQTMNPSTEDMLNAIAKVNAKTIYIFPNNKNIVLAANQARDLTEDKEIVVVPTKTIPQGITAMISYVPEKNSAENTEAMLQAIEHVKTGQITYAVRDTRIDDKEIHEGDMMGIGDHGILAVGKDRMEVAKETVAQMVDDESEVISIYYGADTEAVSYTHLTLP
;
A
#
# COMPACT_ATOMS: atom_id res chain seq x y z
N MET A 1 43.51 16.76 20.60
CA MET A 1 44.21 17.73 19.73
C MET A 1 44.13 19.08 20.42
N LEU A 2 45.24 19.79 20.52
CA LEU A 2 45.33 21.11 21.15
C LEU A 2 45.97 22.06 20.15
N VAL A 3 45.30 23.15 19.85
CA VAL A 3 45.85 24.23 18.98
C VAL A 3 45.73 25.52 19.77
N ALA A 4 46.87 26.19 19.94
CA ALA A 4 46.96 27.43 20.69
C ALA A 4 47.44 28.56 19.78
N ASP A 5 46.82 29.71 19.92
CA ASP A 5 47.23 31.00 19.39
C ASP A 5 47.42 31.95 20.59
N ASP A 6 47.99 33.15 20.39
CA ASP A 6 48.35 34.06 21.49
C ASP A 6 47.17 34.42 22.41
N GLU A 7 45.94 34.36 21.96
CA GLU A 7 44.77 34.73 22.74
C GLU A 7 43.75 33.57 22.96
N ILE A 8 43.79 32.48 22.17
CA ILE A 8 42.78 31.43 22.19
C ILE A 8 43.42 30.04 22.12
N VAL A 9 42.95 29.14 22.97
CA VAL A 9 43.29 27.72 22.94
C VAL A 9 42.08 26.91 22.49
N LYS A 10 42.19 26.19 21.36
CA LYS A 10 41.21 25.24 20.91
C LYS A 10 41.54 23.85 21.40
N VAL A 11 40.66 23.27 22.18
CA VAL A 11 40.82 21.93 22.76
C VAL A 11 39.77 20.98 22.16
N HIS A 12 40.22 19.82 21.66
CA HIS A 12 39.37 18.74 21.20
C HIS A 12 39.69 17.49 22.02
N VAL A 13 38.66 16.97 22.72
CA VAL A 13 38.81 15.86 23.68
C VAL A 13 37.75 14.80 23.38
N HIS A 14 38.17 13.53 23.31
CA HIS A 14 37.29 12.37 23.34
C HIS A 14 37.25 11.83 24.76
N THR A 15 36.07 11.78 25.36
CA THR A 15 35.92 11.31 26.75
C THR A 15 34.50 10.73 26.97
N ASN A 16 34.40 9.78 27.88
CA ASN A 16 33.12 9.30 28.40
C ASN A 16 32.58 10.18 29.55
N HIS A 17 33.37 11.17 30.01
CA HIS A 17 33.03 12.08 31.10
C HIS A 17 33.19 13.54 30.69
N PRO A 18 32.31 14.04 29.76
CA PRO A 18 32.46 15.40 29.24
C PRO A 18 32.39 16.49 30.31
N GLY A 19 31.58 16.28 31.35
CA GLY A 19 31.49 17.20 32.48
C GLY A 19 32.82 17.41 33.18
N GLN A 20 33.60 16.35 33.42
CA GLN A 20 34.93 16.46 34.03
C GLN A 20 35.94 17.17 33.13
N ALA A 21 35.86 16.96 31.81
CA ALA A 21 36.72 17.66 30.87
C ALA A 21 36.42 19.17 30.86
N ILE A 22 35.13 19.55 30.91
CA ILE A 22 34.71 20.95 31.00
C ILE A 22 35.17 21.58 32.30
N GLU A 23 34.94 20.91 33.44
CA GLU A 23 35.36 21.38 34.77
C GLU A 23 36.89 21.61 34.83
N LYS A 24 37.63 20.67 34.28
CA LYS A 24 39.10 20.84 34.20
C LYS A 24 39.52 21.99 33.31
N ALA A 25 38.86 22.17 32.17
CA ALA A 25 39.16 23.27 31.25
C ALA A 25 38.86 24.65 31.87
N LEU A 26 37.82 24.77 32.67
CA LEU A 26 37.46 25.99 33.39
C LEU A 26 38.56 26.44 34.40
N THR A 27 39.40 25.50 34.88
CA THR A 27 40.53 25.86 35.75
C THR A 27 41.61 26.65 35.02
N PHE A 28 41.63 26.66 33.69
CA PHE A 28 42.61 27.37 32.88
C PHE A 28 42.08 28.66 32.27
N GLY A 29 40.79 28.88 32.27
CA GLY A 29 40.17 30.09 31.73
C GLY A 29 38.69 29.91 31.38
N ALA A 30 38.08 30.97 30.84
CA ALA A 30 36.68 30.95 30.39
C ALA A 30 36.51 30.13 29.10
N LEU A 31 35.46 29.34 29.02
CA LEU A 31 35.14 28.54 27.82
C LEU A 31 34.12 29.27 26.95
N SER A 32 34.34 29.25 25.64
CA SER A 32 33.45 29.77 24.64
C SER A 32 33.29 28.77 23.48
N ARG A 33 32.15 28.81 22.78
CA ARG A 33 31.86 27.96 21.61
C ARG A 33 32.03 26.46 21.87
N MET A 34 31.50 26.00 23.00
CA MET A 34 31.53 24.56 23.35
C MET A 34 30.58 23.79 22.44
N LYS A 35 31.04 22.67 21.90
CA LYS A 35 30.28 21.69 21.18
C LYS A 35 30.52 20.31 21.85
N ILE A 36 29.46 19.63 22.17
CA ILE A 36 29.50 18.31 22.79
C ILE A 36 28.62 17.41 21.94
N ASP A 37 29.24 16.41 21.28
CA ASP A 37 28.55 15.46 20.43
C ASP A 37 28.70 14.05 21.02
N ASN A 38 27.65 13.26 20.92
CA ASN A 38 27.68 11.85 21.25
C ASN A 38 28.15 11.05 20.02
N MET A 39 29.39 10.68 19.96
CA MET A 39 29.96 9.96 18.82
C MET A 39 29.30 8.59 18.54
N ARG A 40 28.62 7.99 19.51
CA ARG A 40 27.88 6.75 19.28
C ARG A 40 26.61 7.01 18.46
N GLU A 41 25.91 8.10 18.73
CA GLU A 41 24.74 8.53 17.97
C GLU A 41 25.14 8.95 16.56
N GLU A 42 26.18 9.75 16.42
CA GLU A 42 26.72 10.17 15.12
C GLU A 42 27.15 8.97 14.25
N HIS A 43 27.76 7.95 14.89
CA HIS A 43 28.13 6.72 14.17
C HIS A 43 26.90 5.91 13.72
N GLN A 44 25.88 5.80 14.56
CA GLN A 44 24.62 5.13 14.19
C GLN A 44 23.90 5.86 13.05
N GLU A 45 23.79 7.19 13.13
CA GLU A 45 23.20 8.00 12.05
C GLU A 45 23.95 7.83 10.72
N LYS A 46 25.28 7.75 10.78
CA LYS A 46 26.10 7.54 9.59
C LYS A 46 25.87 6.14 8.99
N LEU A 47 25.81 5.10 9.83
CA LEU A 47 25.52 3.74 9.37
C LEU A 47 24.12 3.65 8.72
N ILE A 48 23.12 4.33 9.29
CA ILE A 48 21.75 4.36 8.71
C ILE A 48 21.78 5.06 7.34
N LYS A 49 22.41 6.23 7.24
CA LYS A 49 22.53 6.97 5.97
C LYS A 49 23.32 6.20 4.91
N ASP A 50 24.38 5.52 5.29
CA ASP A 50 25.19 4.70 4.38
C ASP A 50 24.38 3.47 3.91
N ALA A 51 23.58 2.85 4.80
CA ALA A 51 22.69 1.75 4.44
C ALA A 51 21.56 2.19 3.49
N GLU A 52 20.94 3.35 3.77
CA GLU A 52 19.92 3.95 2.89
C GLU A 52 20.49 4.29 1.51
N LYS A 53 21.72 4.82 1.46
CA LYS A 53 22.39 5.13 0.20
C LYS A 53 22.68 3.87 -0.62
N ILE A 54 23.20 2.82 0.03
CA ILE A 54 23.47 1.54 -0.65
C ILE A 54 22.17 0.92 -1.16
N ALA A 55 21.10 0.93 -0.35
CA ALA A 55 19.80 0.41 -0.76
C ALA A 55 19.23 1.18 -1.98
N LYS A 56 19.42 2.51 -1.99
CA LYS A 56 18.99 3.34 -3.12
C LYS A 56 19.81 3.09 -4.38
N GLU A 57 21.14 2.97 -4.25
CA GLU A 57 22.03 2.65 -5.37
C GLU A 57 21.74 1.24 -5.94
N GLN A 58 21.41 0.26 -5.09
CA GLN A 58 20.99 -1.08 -5.52
C GLN A 58 19.66 -1.04 -6.26
N ALA A 59 18.65 -0.32 -5.73
CA ALA A 59 17.35 -0.17 -6.39
C ALA A 59 17.47 0.53 -7.75
N GLU A 60 18.31 1.59 -7.86
CA GLU A 60 18.55 2.28 -9.13
C GLU A 60 19.32 1.39 -10.14
N GLN A 61 20.12 0.46 -9.65
CA GLN A 61 20.87 -0.47 -10.49
C GLN A 61 19.96 -1.61 -10.98
N GLU A 62 19.08 -2.13 -10.11
CA GLU A 62 18.04 -3.11 -10.47
C GLU A 62 17.06 -2.50 -11.49
N GLU A 63 16.59 -1.26 -11.29
CA GLU A 63 15.73 -0.56 -12.27
C GLU A 63 16.43 -0.40 -13.65
N LYS A 64 17.73 -0.14 -13.67
CA LYS A 64 18.48 0.00 -14.94
C LYS A 64 18.70 -1.36 -15.61
N GLU A 65 18.91 -2.41 -14.85
CA GLU A 65 19.05 -3.78 -15.38
C GLU A 65 17.71 -4.32 -15.92
N GLU A 66 16.60 -4.04 -15.23
CA GLU A 66 15.25 -4.36 -15.73
C GLU A 66 14.89 -3.56 -16.97
N ALA A 67 15.24 -2.26 -17.04
CA ALA A 67 15.00 -1.43 -18.23
C ALA A 67 15.87 -1.86 -19.45
N ALA A 68 17.00 -2.52 -19.21
CA ALA A 68 17.88 -3.02 -20.27
C ALA A 68 17.43 -4.39 -20.83
N GLN A 69 16.48 -5.07 -20.19
CA GLN A 69 15.91 -6.32 -20.68
C GLN A 69 14.87 -6.03 -21.79
N PRO A 70 14.69 -6.96 -22.75
CA PRO A 70 13.61 -6.82 -23.71
C PRO A 70 12.26 -6.76 -22.97
N PRO A 71 11.32 -5.91 -23.41
CA PRO A 71 10.05 -5.77 -22.73
C PRO A 71 9.30 -7.09 -22.67
N LYS A 72 8.69 -7.36 -21.53
CA LYS A 72 7.75 -8.47 -21.36
C LYS A 72 6.57 -8.28 -22.33
N GLU A 73 5.94 -9.34 -22.76
CA GLU A 73 4.72 -9.22 -23.58
C GLU A 73 3.59 -8.56 -22.78
N VAL A 74 3.44 -8.95 -21.50
CA VAL A 74 2.39 -8.44 -20.61
C VAL A 74 2.96 -8.08 -19.24
N GLY A 75 2.49 -6.98 -18.69
CA GLY A 75 2.75 -6.54 -17.33
C GLY A 75 1.45 -6.20 -16.59
N PHE A 76 1.52 -6.20 -15.27
CA PHE A 76 0.37 -5.97 -14.40
C PHE A 76 0.65 -4.91 -13.35
N ILE A 77 -0.26 -3.95 -13.24
CA ILE A 77 -0.27 -2.91 -12.20
C ILE A 77 -1.54 -3.05 -11.38
N SER A 78 -1.43 -3.07 -10.07
CA SER A 78 -2.59 -3.11 -9.18
C SER A 78 -2.48 -2.05 -8.09
N VAL A 79 -3.63 -1.49 -7.69
CA VAL A 79 -3.71 -0.65 -6.51
C VAL A 79 -4.10 -1.51 -5.32
N SER A 80 -3.35 -1.42 -4.23
CA SER A 80 -3.68 -2.17 -3.02
C SER A 80 -3.36 -1.41 -1.74
N VAL A 81 -3.98 -1.84 -0.63
CA VAL A 81 -3.77 -1.31 0.72
C VAL A 81 -3.40 -2.43 1.66
N GLY A 82 -2.36 -2.20 2.44
CA GLY A 82 -1.92 -3.11 3.48
C GLY A 82 -1.03 -4.25 2.98
N LYS A 83 -0.14 -4.70 3.85
CA LYS A 83 0.92 -5.66 3.51
C LYS A 83 0.38 -7.00 2.99
N GLY A 84 -0.66 -7.55 3.61
CA GLY A 84 -1.21 -8.84 3.19
C GLY A 84 -1.78 -8.83 1.78
N MET A 85 -2.51 -7.76 1.38
CA MET A 85 -3.02 -7.63 0.01
C MET A 85 -1.88 -7.42 -0.98
N THR A 86 -0.86 -6.66 -0.60
CA THR A 86 0.36 -6.48 -1.39
C THR A 86 1.06 -7.81 -1.66
N GLU A 87 1.16 -8.69 -0.67
CA GLU A 87 1.74 -10.02 -0.82
C GLU A 87 0.93 -10.90 -1.77
N ILE A 88 -0.40 -10.92 -1.63
CA ILE A 88 -1.29 -11.67 -2.53
C ILE A 88 -1.11 -11.22 -3.99
N PHE A 89 -1.12 -9.92 -4.27
CA PHE A 89 -0.93 -9.44 -5.64
C PHE A 89 0.46 -9.73 -6.19
N LYS A 90 1.50 -9.70 -5.36
CA LYS A 90 2.85 -10.12 -5.77
C LYS A 90 2.91 -11.60 -6.12
N GLU A 91 2.28 -12.46 -5.32
CA GLU A 91 2.20 -13.91 -5.59
C GLU A 91 1.39 -14.20 -6.88
N LEU A 92 0.39 -13.37 -7.19
CA LEU A 92 -0.35 -13.44 -8.45
C LEU A 92 0.44 -12.93 -9.67
N GLY A 93 1.63 -12.35 -9.46
CA GLY A 93 2.51 -11.91 -10.54
C GLY A 93 2.32 -10.45 -10.95
N VAL A 94 1.78 -9.59 -10.07
CA VAL A 94 1.73 -8.14 -10.32
C VAL A 94 3.14 -7.55 -10.30
N ASP A 95 3.52 -6.87 -11.38
CA ASP A 95 4.85 -6.27 -11.56
C ASP A 95 5.02 -4.99 -10.74
N TYR A 96 3.98 -4.19 -10.63
CA TYR A 96 4.02 -2.95 -9.85
C TYR A 96 2.76 -2.73 -9.02
N LEU A 97 2.95 -2.40 -7.75
CA LEU A 97 1.88 -2.10 -6.82
C LEU A 97 1.88 -0.62 -6.45
N ILE A 98 0.74 0.02 -6.66
CA ILE A 98 0.51 1.39 -6.21
C ILE A 98 -0.14 1.32 -4.84
N GLU A 99 0.52 1.88 -3.83
CA GLU A 99 -0.07 1.98 -2.50
C GLU A 99 -1.14 3.07 -2.50
N GLY A 100 -2.36 2.69 -2.17
CA GLY A 100 -3.48 3.63 -2.15
C GLY A 100 -4.80 2.91 -1.97
N GLY A 101 -5.83 3.66 -1.58
CA GLY A 101 -7.15 3.04 -1.36
C GLY A 101 -8.15 3.96 -0.68
N GLN A 102 -8.60 3.63 0.54
CA GLN A 102 -9.76 4.27 1.15
C GLN A 102 -9.59 5.76 1.48
N THR A 103 -8.39 6.20 1.83
CA THR A 103 -8.11 7.58 2.27
C THR A 103 -7.18 8.36 1.35
N MET A 104 -6.34 7.68 0.57
CA MET A 104 -5.44 8.29 -0.42
C MET A 104 -5.65 7.62 -1.77
N ASN A 105 -6.39 8.27 -2.65
CA ASN A 105 -6.54 7.79 -4.02
C ASN A 105 -5.32 8.20 -4.84
N PRO A 106 -4.64 7.25 -5.49
CA PRO A 106 -3.57 7.56 -6.43
C PRO A 106 -4.04 8.52 -7.52
N SER A 107 -3.16 9.46 -7.86
CA SER A 107 -3.38 10.42 -8.94
C SER A 107 -3.10 9.81 -10.32
N THR A 108 -3.45 10.52 -11.38
CA THR A 108 -3.06 10.16 -12.75
C THR A 108 -1.53 10.13 -12.91
N GLU A 109 -0.81 11.01 -12.20
CA GLU A 109 0.66 11.03 -12.20
C GLU A 109 1.24 9.77 -11.55
N ASP A 110 0.66 9.28 -10.45
CA ASP A 110 1.10 8.03 -9.81
C ASP A 110 0.91 6.83 -10.73
N MET A 111 -0.20 6.83 -11.51
CA MET A 111 -0.46 5.80 -12.54
C MET A 111 0.57 5.86 -13.67
N LEU A 112 0.89 7.06 -14.18
CA LEU A 112 1.91 7.24 -15.22
C LEU A 112 3.29 6.80 -14.74
N ASN A 113 3.65 7.13 -13.51
CA ASN A 113 4.90 6.70 -12.90
C ASN A 113 4.97 5.16 -12.74
N ALA A 114 3.86 4.52 -12.41
CA ALA A 114 3.78 3.06 -12.35
C ALA A 114 3.92 2.43 -13.75
N ILE A 115 3.23 2.97 -14.75
CA ILE A 115 3.34 2.52 -16.16
C ILE A 115 4.79 2.64 -16.67
N ALA A 116 5.48 3.72 -16.34
CA ALA A 116 6.87 3.93 -16.75
C ALA A 116 7.83 2.88 -16.15
N LYS A 117 7.55 2.40 -14.95
CA LYS A 117 8.36 1.40 -14.24
C LYS A 117 8.16 -0.03 -14.73
N VAL A 118 7.04 -0.33 -15.37
CA VAL A 118 6.76 -1.67 -15.89
C VAL A 118 7.25 -1.77 -17.34
N ASN A 119 8.31 -2.57 -17.56
CA ASN A 119 8.87 -2.80 -18.89
C ASN A 119 8.10 -3.91 -19.62
N ALA A 120 6.90 -3.56 -20.14
CA ALA A 120 6.04 -4.47 -20.89
C ALA A 120 5.38 -3.76 -22.07
N LYS A 121 4.98 -4.53 -23.11
CA LYS A 121 4.28 -4.02 -24.29
C LYS A 121 2.81 -3.71 -23.99
N THR A 122 2.13 -4.63 -23.32
CA THR A 122 0.75 -4.48 -22.87
C THR A 122 0.73 -4.47 -21.34
N ILE A 123 0.07 -3.48 -20.74
CA ILE A 123 -0.04 -3.37 -19.27
C ILE A 123 -1.50 -3.37 -18.86
N TYR A 124 -1.87 -4.32 -18.03
CA TYR A 124 -3.17 -4.36 -17.38
C TYR A 124 -3.12 -3.59 -16.06
N ILE A 125 -4.10 -2.70 -15.84
CA ILE A 125 -4.23 -1.91 -14.61
C ILE A 125 -5.51 -2.30 -13.88
N PHE A 126 -5.36 -2.68 -12.61
CA PHE A 126 -6.46 -3.02 -11.69
C PHE A 126 -6.59 -1.93 -10.61
N PRO A 127 -7.50 -0.96 -10.77
CA PRO A 127 -7.67 0.14 -9.83
C PRO A 127 -8.19 -0.28 -8.45
N ASN A 128 -9.01 -1.34 -8.38
CA ASN A 128 -9.60 -1.90 -7.16
C ASN A 128 -10.40 -0.91 -6.29
N ASN A 129 -10.75 0.22 -6.87
CA ASN A 129 -11.56 1.26 -6.25
C ASN A 129 -12.24 2.10 -7.34
N LYS A 130 -13.56 2.28 -7.21
CA LYS A 130 -14.36 3.06 -8.17
C LYS A 130 -13.84 4.49 -8.40
N ASN A 131 -13.25 5.11 -7.37
CA ASN A 131 -12.74 6.47 -7.44
C ASN A 131 -11.42 6.58 -8.20
N ILE A 132 -10.70 5.47 -8.37
CA ILE A 132 -9.38 5.41 -9.00
C ILE A 132 -9.51 5.08 -10.49
N VAL A 133 -10.60 4.45 -10.92
CA VAL A 133 -10.82 4.06 -12.34
C VAL A 133 -10.65 5.24 -13.30
N LEU A 134 -11.10 6.43 -12.91
CA LEU A 134 -10.96 7.62 -13.74
C LEU A 134 -9.50 8.01 -13.95
N ALA A 135 -8.69 8.02 -12.88
CA ALA A 135 -7.26 8.34 -12.94
C ALA A 135 -6.50 7.31 -13.81
N ALA A 136 -6.84 6.03 -13.68
CA ALA A 136 -6.26 4.97 -14.50
C ALA A 136 -6.60 5.14 -16.00
N ASN A 137 -7.85 5.49 -16.33
CA ASN A 137 -8.25 5.78 -17.71
C ASN A 137 -7.54 7.01 -18.28
N GLN A 138 -7.38 8.07 -17.48
CA GLN A 138 -6.64 9.26 -17.90
C GLN A 138 -5.16 8.93 -18.17
N ALA A 139 -4.53 8.11 -17.33
CA ALA A 139 -3.17 7.66 -17.54
C ALA A 139 -3.04 6.80 -18.82
N ARG A 140 -4.00 5.91 -19.10
CA ARG A 140 -4.07 5.17 -20.36
C ARG A 140 -4.10 6.12 -21.55
N ASP A 141 -4.99 7.12 -21.53
CA ASP A 141 -5.19 8.04 -22.65
C ASP A 141 -3.98 8.96 -22.90
N LEU A 142 -3.10 9.12 -21.91
CA LEU A 142 -1.85 9.88 -21.97
C LEU A 142 -0.63 9.02 -22.35
N THR A 143 -0.76 7.70 -22.39
CA THR A 143 0.33 6.78 -22.70
C THR A 143 0.26 6.38 -24.19
N GLU A 144 1.30 6.69 -24.97
CA GLU A 144 1.33 6.44 -26.41
C GLU A 144 2.27 5.28 -26.82
N ASP A 145 3.22 4.93 -25.96
CA ASP A 145 4.30 3.97 -26.26
C ASP A 145 4.01 2.52 -25.88
N LYS A 146 2.91 2.30 -25.14
CA LYS A 146 2.50 0.97 -24.64
C LYS A 146 0.99 0.80 -24.77
N GLU A 147 0.54 -0.44 -24.93
CA GLU A 147 -0.89 -0.76 -24.83
C GLU A 147 -1.30 -0.81 -23.37
N ILE A 148 -2.18 0.10 -22.96
CA ILE A 148 -2.70 0.13 -21.58
C ILE A 148 -4.15 -0.35 -21.56
N VAL A 149 -4.41 -1.39 -20.78
CA VAL A 149 -5.74 -1.96 -20.58
C VAL A 149 -6.18 -1.72 -19.14
N VAL A 150 -7.18 -0.87 -18.94
CA VAL A 150 -7.77 -0.66 -17.61
C VAL A 150 -8.92 -1.62 -17.42
N VAL A 151 -8.76 -2.59 -16.51
CA VAL A 151 -9.84 -3.46 -16.06
C VAL A 151 -10.54 -2.75 -14.89
N PRO A 152 -11.80 -2.31 -15.02
CA PRO A 152 -12.43 -1.36 -14.11
C PRO A 152 -12.88 -2.02 -12.79
N THR A 153 -11.93 -2.66 -12.10
CA THR A 153 -12.15 -3.30 -10.80
C THR A 153 -12.46 -2.24 -9.74
N LYS A 154 -13.53 -2.45 -8.99
CA LYS A 154 -14.02 -1.52 -7.96
C LYS A 154 -13.63 -1.96 -6.55
N THR A 155 -13.18 -3.21 -6.41
CA THR A 155 -12.86 -3.84 -5.15
C THR A 155 -11.64 -4.75 -5.30
N ILE A 156 -10.93 -5.01 -4.20
CA ILE A 156 -9.79 -5.93 -4.16
C ILE A 156 -10.18 -7.35 -4.65
N PRO A 157 -11.29 -7.96 -4.19
CA PRO A 157 -11.71 -9.27 -4.71
C PRO A 157 -11.90 -9.29 -6.22
N GLN A 158 -12.47 -8.22 -6.82
CA GLN A 158 -12.56 -8.11 -8.28
C GLN A 158 -11.17 -8.11 -8.95
N GLY A 159 -10.20 -7.39 -8.38
CA GLY A 159 -8.82 -7.38 -8.90
C GLY A 159 -8.16 -8.75 -8.85
N ILE A 160 -8.33 -9.47 -7.75
CA ILE A 160 -7.82 -10.84 -7.59
C ILE A 160 -8.46 -11.77 -8.62
N THR A 161 -9.79 -11.72 -8.76
CA THR A 161 -10.50 -12.55 -9.74
C THR A 161 -10.08 -12.24 -11.17
N ALA A 162 -9.93 -10.97 -11.53
CA ALA A 162 -9.43 -10.58 -12.83
C ALA A 162 -8.04 -11.15 -13.12
N MET A 163 -7.11 -11.06 -12.14
CA MET A 163 -5.77 -11.62 -12.27
C MET A 163 -5.78 -13.14 -12.49
N ILE A 164 -6.59 -13.87 -11.72
CA ILE A 164 -6.72 -15.34 -11.84
C ILE A 164 -7.33 -15.75 -13.20
N SER A 165 -8.15 -14.87 -13.80
CA SER A 165 -8.80 -15.13 -15.09
C SER A 165 -7.90 -14.86 -16.30
N TYR A 166 -6.69 -14.34 -16.08
CA TYR A 166 -5.72 -14.14 -17.15
C TYR A 166 -5.15 -15.47 -17.67
N VAL A 167 -5.13 -15.62 -18.98
CA VAL A 167 -4.59 -16.81 -19.68
C VAL A 167 -3.48 -16.36 -20.63
N PRO A 168 -2.22 -16.74 -20.41
CA PRO A 168 -1.08 -16.27 -21.20
C PRO A 168 -1.17 -16.55 -22.71
N GLU A 169 -1.86 -17.61 -23.10
CA GLU A 169 -2.02 -18.05 -24.49
C GLU A 169 -3.05 -17.25 -25.28
N LYS A 170 -3.89 -16.45 -24.59
CA LYS A 170 -4.91 -15.60 -25.21
C LYS A 170 -4.34 -14.22 -25.54
N ASN A 171 -4.89 -13.59 -26.56
CA ASN A 171 -4.56 -12.21 -26.91
C ASN A 171 -5.15 -11.20 -25.88
N SER A 172 -4.75 -9.92 -26.00
CA SER A 172 -5.19 -8.84 -25.10
C SER A 172 -6.71 -8.67 -25.07
N ALA A 173 -7.39 -8.74 -26.20
CA ALA A 173 -8.84 -8.57 -26.27
C ALA A 173 -9.59 -9.73 -25.60
N GLU A 174 -9.18 -10.98 -25.85
CA GLU A 174 -9.77 -12.17 -25.23
C GLU A 174 -9.57 -12.20 -23.72
N ASN A 175 -8.38 -11.80 -23.26
CA ASN A 175 -8.10 -11.69 -21.81
C ASN A 175 -8.91 -10.58 -21.17
N THR A 176 -9.02 -9.43 -21.83
CA THR A 176 -9.84 -8.31 -21.33
C THR A 176 -11.30 -8.73 -21.18
N GLU A 177 -11.87 -9.40 -22.18
CA GLU A 177 -13.24 -9.91 -22.13
C GLU A 177 -13.43 -10.92 -20.99
N ALA A 178 -12.53 -11.88 -20.87
CA ALA A 178 -12.58 -12.88 -19.80
C ALA A 178 -12.51 -12.24 -18.39
N MET A 179 -11.61 -11.26 -18.20
CA MET A 179 -11.50 -10.52 -16.94
C MET A 179 -12.77 -9.71 -16.64
N LEU A 180 -13.35 -9.03 -17.64
CA LEU A 180 -14.58 -8.26 -17.48
C LEU A 180 -15.76 -9.17 -17.09
N GLN A 181 -15.91 -10.30 -17.76
CA GLN A 181 -16.93 -11.27 -17.42
C GLN A 181 -16.73 -11.83 -16.00
N ALA A 182 -15.49 -12.16 -15.63
CA ALA A 182 -15.20 -12.71 -14.31
C ALA A 182 -15.52 -11.72 -13.17
N ILE A 183 -15.21 -10.44 -13.32
CA ILE A 183 -15.48 -9.44 -12.27
C ILE A 183 -16.95 -9.11 -12.09
N GLU A 184 -17.79 -9.34 -13.11
CA GLU A 184 -19.26 -9.14 -13.01
C GLU A 184 -19.92 -10.10 -12.01
N HIS A 185 -19.36 -11.30 -11.85
CA HIS A 185 -19.87 -12.31 -10.92
C HIS A 185 -19.35 -12.15 -9.49
N VAL A 186 -18.40 -11.22 -9.25
CA VAL A 186 -17.83 -10.98 -7.92
C VAL A 186 -18.73 -10.07 -7.11
N LYS A 187 -19.38 -10.62 -6.12
CA LYS A 187 -20.13 -9.85 -5.10
C LYS A 187 -19.17 -9.47 -3.97
N THR A 188 -19.14 -8.21 -3.60
CA THR A 188 -18.26 -7.73 -2.53
C THR A 188 -19.07 -7.11 -1.40
N GLY A 189 -18.83 -7.59 -0.17
CA GLY A 189 -19.33 -7.01 1.07
C GLY A 189 -18.19 -6.46 1.92
N GLN A 190 -18.45 -5.36 2.61
CA GLN A 190 -17.51 -4.74 3.53
C GLN A 190 -18.18 -4.53 4.89
N ILE A 191 -17.52 -4.96 5.96
CA ILE A 191 -17.95 -4.69 7.32
C ILE A 191 -17.17 -3.51 7.87
N THR A 192 -17.87 -2.47 8.29
CA THR A 192 -17.30 -1.25 8.86
C THR A 192 -18.17 -0.75 10.01
N TYR A 193 -17.79 0.34 10.64
CA TYR A 193 -18.56 1.00 11.69
C TYR A 193 -18.98 2.40 11.29
N ALA A 194 -20.13 2.84 11.80
CA ALA A 194 -20.63 4.18 11.58
C ALA A 194 -19.85 5.21 12.41
N VAL A 195 -19.37 6.26 11.75
CA VAL A 195 -18.62 7.36 12.41
C VAL A 195 -19.52 8.50 12.89
N ARG A 196 -20.82 8.43 12.59
CA ARG A 196 -21.84 9.40 13.01
C ARG A 196 -23.23 8.81 12.82
N ASP A 197 -24.21 9.41 13.50
CA ASP A 197 -25.62 9.08 13.29
C ASP A 197 -26.02 9.47 11.86
N THR A 198 -26.74 8.57 11.20
CA THR A 198 -27.24 8.78 9.84
C THR A 198 -28.47 7.90 9.59
N ARG A 199 -29.19 8.22 8.52
CA ARG A 199 -30.29 7.38 8.02
C ARG A 199 -30.06 7.12 6.53
N ILE A 200 -29.96 5.86 6.16
CA ILE A 200 -29.73 5.42 4.77
C ILE A 200 -30.69 4.26 4.50
N ASP A 201 -31.41 4.32 3.37
CA ASP A 201 -32.34 3.27 2.92
C ASP A 201 -33.35 2.84 4.02
N ASP A 202 -33.95 3.82 4.70
CA ASP A 202 -34.87 3.64 5.83
C ASP A 202 -34.30 2.95 7.08
N LYS A 203 -33.01 2.66 7.12
CA LYS A 203 -32.29 2.16 8.31
C LYS A 203 -31.74 3.32 9.14
N GLU A 204 -32.08 3.36 10.42
CA GLU A 204 -31.45 4.25 11.39
C GLU A 204 -30.13 3.65 11.84
N ILE A 205 -29.06 4.42 11.75
CA ILE A 205 -27.70 3.99 12.03
C ILE A 205 -27.12 4.97 13.02
N HIS A 206 -26.69 4.48 14.17
CA HIS A 206 -26.07 5.28 15.22
C HIS A 206 -24.56 5.19 15.18
N GLU A 207 -23.90 6.21 15.67
CA GLU A 207 -22.44 6.22 15.81
C GLU A 207 -21.96 4.97 16.58
N GLY A 208 -21.00 4.26 16.01
CA GLY A 208 -20.45 3.02 16.54
C GLY A 208 -21.20 1.75 16.13
N ASP A 209 -22.35 1.84 15.46
CA ASP A 209 -23.01 0.66 14.90
C ASP A 209 -22.15 0.02 13.80
N MET A 210 -22.15 -1.29 13.75
CA MET A 210 -21.53 -2.06 12.68
C MET A 210 -22.46 -2.08 11.46
N MET A 211 -21.87 -1.91 10.27
CA MET A 211 -22.59 -1.91 9.00
C MET A 211 -21.98 -2.93 8.06
N GLY A 212 -22.82 -3.71 7.41
CA GLY A 212 -22.48 -4.53 6.26
C GLY A 212 -22.88 -3.79 4.98
N ILE A 213 -21.91 -3.41 4.16
CA ILE A 213 -22.13 -2.65 2.93
C ILE A 213 -21.84 -3.57 1.76
N GLY A 214 -22.82 -3.80 0.90
CA GLY A 214 -22.68 -4.54 -0.36
C GLY A 214 -22.53 -3.61 -1.56
N ASP A 215 -22.58 -4.20 -2.74
CA ASP A 215 -22.41 -3.47 -4.01
C ASP A 215 -23.51 -2.41 -4.26
N HIS A 216 -24.70 -2.63 -3.72
CA HIS A 216 -25.88 -1.80 -3.97
C HIS A 216 -26.40 -1.04 -2.75
N GLY A 217 -25.72 -1.10 -1.60
CA GLY A 217 -26.15 -0.39 -0.41
C GLY A 217 -25.88 -1.13 0.89
N ILE A 218 -26.57 -0.73 1.97
CA ILE A 218 -26.40 -1.30 3.30
C ILE A 218 -27.25 -2.57 3.42
N LEU A 219 -26.57 -3.70 3.57
CA LEU A 219 -27.20 -5.01 3.76
C LEU A 219 -27.62 -5.20 5.23
N ALA A 220 -26.72 -5.02 6.17
CA ALA A 220 -26.95 -5.26 7.58
C ALA A 220 -26.51 -4.09 8.46
N VAL A 221 -27.16 -3.87 9.61
CA VAL A 221 -26.79 -2.89 10.63
C VAL A 221 -27.04 -3.53 12.00
N GLY A 222 -26.08 -3.42 12.91
CA GLY A 222 -26.20 -3.96 14.26
C GLY A 222 -25.03 -3.53 15.14
N LYS A 223 -25.03 -3.99 16.38
CA LYS A 223 -23.95 -3.69 17.34
C LYS A 223 -22.86 -4.75 17.37
N ASP A 224 -23.22 -5.98 17.02
CA ASP A 224 -22.28 -7.10 16.99
C ASP A 224 -21.71 -7.32 15.61
N ARG A 225 -20.38 -7.29 15.50
CA ARG A 225 -19.65 -7.44 14.24
C ARG A 225 -19.94 -8.78 13.56
N MET A 226 -19.99 -9.86 14.37
CA MET A 226 -20.17 -11.21 13.84
C MET A 226 -21.59 -11.43 13.30
N GLU A 227 -22.60 -10.92 14.00
CA GLU A 227 -23.99 -10.99 13.56
C GLU A 227 -24.17 -10.21 12.25
N VAL A 228 -23.64 -8.98 12.19
CA VAL A 228 -23.68 -8.16 10.96
C VAL A 228 -22.92 -8.84 9.81
N ALA A 229 -21.77 -9.47 10.08
CA ALA A 229 -21.03 -10.20 9.07
C ALA A 229 -21.83 -11.39 8.52
N LYS A 230 -22.43 -12.20 9.40
CA LYS A 230 -23.27 -13.35 9.00
C LYS A 230 -24.48 -12.91 8.17
N GLU A 231 -25.17 -11.88 8.62
CA GLU A 231 -26.33 -11.32 7.90
C GLU A 231 -25.92 -10.77 6.54
N THR A 232 -24.80 -10.05 6.47
CA THR A 232 -24.26 -9.53 5.21
C THR A 232 -23.96 -10.67 4.22
N VAL A 233 -23.25 -11.70 4.66
CA VAL A 233 -22.92 -12.86 3.82
C VAL A 233 -24.20 -13.58 3.39
N ALA A 234 -25.16 -13.79 4.31
CA ALA A 234 -26.42 -14.46 3.98
C ALA A 234 -27.24 -13.74 2.91
N GLN A 235 -27.15 -12.39 2.85
CA GLN A 235 -27.82 -11.61 1.80
C GLN A 235 -27.05 -11.57 0.48
N MET A 236 -25.76 -11.89 0.48
CA MET A 236 -24.91 -11.90 -0.72
C MET A 236 -24.87 -13.25 -1.41
N VAL A 237 -24.99 -14.34 -0.65
CA VAL A 237 -24.90 -15.71 -1.16
C VAL A 237 -26.19 -16.10 -1.87
N ASP A 238 -26.06 -16.75 -3.00
CA ASP A 238 -27.14 -17.36 -3.79
C ASP A 238 -26.70 -18.74 -4.29
N ASP A 239 -27.57 -19.40 -5.06
CA ASP A 239 -27.35 -20.74 -5.60
C ASP A 239 -26.17 -20.82 -6.59
N GLU A 240 -25.65 -19.69 -7.09
CA GLU A 240 -24.51 -19.60 -7.99
C GLU A 240 -23.19 -19.33 -7.24
N SER A 241 -23.24 -19.12 -5.94
CA SER A 241 -22.08 -18.78 -5.12
C SER A 241 -21.28 -20.02 -4.77
N GLU A 242 -20.12 -20.21 -5.39
CA GLU A 242 -19.25 -21.39 -5.19
C GLU A 242 -18.14 -21.15 -4.16
N VAL A 243 -17.63 -19.91 -4.04
CA VAL A 243 -16.49 -19.57 -3.18
C VAL A 243 -16.78 -18.30 -2.39
N ILE A 244 -16.48 -18.35 -1.09
CA ILE A 244 -16.54 -17.19 -0.21
C ILE A 244 -15.13 -16.93 0.32
N SER A 245 -14.61 -15.74 0.03
CA SER A 245 -13.31 -15.28 0.51
C SER A 245 -13.50 -14.19 1.55
N ILE A 246 -12.87 -14.34 2.72
CA ILE A 246 -12.95 -13.37 3.82
C ILE A 246 -11.57 -12.76 4.03
N TYR A 247 -11.50 -11.44 3.90
CA TYR A 247 -10.29 -10.66 4.14
C TYR A 247 -10.45 -9.86 5.43
N TYR A 248 -9.43 -9.81 6.24
CA TYR A 248 -9.47 -9.10 7.52
C TYR A 248 -8.22 -8.23 7.71
N GLY A 249 -8.40 -7.10 8.38
CA GLY A 249 -7.32 -6.18 8.71
C GLY A 249 -6.46 -6.70 9.87
N ALA A 250 -5.26 -6.14 10.00
CA ALA A 250 -4.30 -6.48 11.05
C ALA A 250 -4.84 -6.28 12.47
N ASP A 251 -5.82 -5.39 12.64
CA ASP A 251 -6.45 -5.08 13.93
C ASP A 251 -7.59 -6.06 14.31
N THR A 252 -7.84 -7.08 13.47
CA THR A 252 -8.89 -8.07 13.71
C THR A 252 -8.28 -9.38 14.17
N GLU A 253 -8.70 -9.88 15.34
CA GLU A 253 -8.23 -11.17 15.84
C GLU A 253 -8.74 -12.33 14.99
N ALA A 254 -7.88 -13.30 14.70
CA ALA A 254 -8.16 -14.47 13.87
C ALA A 254 -9.38 -15.30 14.34
N VAL A 255 -9.71 -15.25 15.61
CA VAL A 255 -10.83 -15.98 16.21
C VAL A 255 -12.20 -15.45 15.75
N SER A 256 -12.27 -14.20 15.30
CA SER A 256 -13.55 -13.53 14.97
C SER A 256 -14.22 -14.07 13.70
N TYR A 257 -13.52 -14.81 12.83
CA TYR A 257 -14.07 -15.32 11.56
C TYR A 257 -14.03 -16.86 11.45
N THR A 258 -13.36 -17.58 12.35
CA THR A 258 -13.33 -19.05 12.33
C THR A 258 -14.67 -19.70 12.72
N HIS A 259 -15.64 -18.91 13.17
CA HIS A 259 -16.98 -19.35 13.56
C HIS A 259 -18.09 -18.94 12.57
N LEU A 260 -17.73 -18.46 11.38
CA LEU A 260 -18.70 -18.23 10.31
C LEU A 260 -19.12 -19.58 9.71
N THR A 261 -20.09 -20.24 10.34
CA THR A 261 -20.81 -21.35 9.72
C THR A 261 -21.94 -20.74 8.89
N LEU A 262 -21.85 -20.91 7.58
CA LEU A 262 -22.94 -20.60 6.67
C LEU A 262 -24.02 -21.68 6.79
N PRO A 263 -25.31 -21.33 6.63
CA PRO A 263 -26.40 -22.28 6.66
C PRO A 263 -26.30 -23.33 5.57
#